data_84a9e0c72cf0b2c13236aed6212b37a4
#
_entry.id   84a9e0c72cf0b2c13236aed6212b37a4
#
_cell.length_a   1.000
_cell.length_b   1.000
_cell.length_c   1.000
_cell.angle_alpha   90.00
_cell.angle_beta   90.00
_cell.angle_gamma   90.00
#
_symmetry.space_group_name_H-M   'P 1'
#
loop_
_entity.id
_entity.type
_entity.pdbx_description
1 polymer ?
#
loop_
_entity_poly.entity_id
_entity_poly.type
_entity_poly.pdbx_seq_one_letter_code
_entity_poly.pdbx_strand_id
1 'polypeptide(L)'
;MKPNVKRLAAVFLALSTSITMADENNWTKSLWGENDEIGAANLMSADLTKEAAGLVKEGKVYSLGLILDSNVPAFPPRSMSVTILQPGQVNNSGLGPTKTTYNDDIYMGWLGIGSQIDGLGHIGVDHVYYYGFQGSEFAQADGLRRLGIAKVPPIVARGVLLDMAKYFGKPMLPE
;
A
#
# COMPACT_ATOMS: atom_id res chain seq x y z
N MET A 1 -39.06 -1.07 -29.08
CA MET A 1 -38.86 0.29 -28.55
C MET A 1 -37.35 0.49 -28.36
N LYS A 2 -36.73 1.41 -29.08
CA LYS A 2 -35.29 1.72 -28.98
C LYS A 2 -35.11 2.75 -27.87
N PRO A 3 -34.19 2.57 -26.91
CA PRO A 3 -33.96 3.56 -25.88
C PRO A 3 -33.33 4.81 -26.49
N ASN A 4 -33.78 5.95 -26.00
CA ASN A 4 -33.49 7.29 -26.52
C ASN A 4 -32.07 7.72 -26.10
N VAL A 5 -31.08 7.51 -26.96
CA VAL A 5 -29.65 7.76 -26.76
C VAL A 5 -29.32 9.27 -26.53
N LYS A 6 -30.27 10.18 -26.79
CA LYS A 6 -30.01 11.62 -26.69
C LYS A 6 -29.96 12.19 -25.26
N ARG A 7 -30.40 11.45 -24.24
CA ARG A 7 -30.35 11.92 -22.85
C ARG A 7 -29.06 11.52 -22.11
N LEU A 8 -28.31 10.52 -22.60
CA LEU A 8 -27.03 10.14 -21.98
C LEU A 8 -25.86 11.06 -22.37
N ALA A 9 -25.92 11.70 -23.56
CA ALA A 9 -24.86 12.59 -24.02
C ALA A 9 -24.77 13.90 -23.22
N ALA A 10 -25.90 14.39 -22.69
CA ALA A 10 -25.93 15.65 -21.94
C ALA A 10 -25.37 15.55 -20.52
N VAL A 11 -25.39 14.36 -19.93
CA VAL A 11 -24.83 14.14 -18.58
C VAL A 11 -23.31 13.97 -18.62
N PHE A 12 -22.78 13.44 -19.72
CA PHE A 12 -21.31 13.33 -19.89
C PHE A 12 -20.62 14.66 -20.22
N LEU A 13 -21.32 15.60 -20.82
CA LEU A 13 -20.75 16.90 -21.17
C LEU A 13 -20.64 17.86 -19.97
N ALA A 14 -21.44 17.65 -18.92
CA ALA A 14 -21.40 18.48 -17.72
C ALA A 14 -20.29 18.06 -16.73
N LEU A 15 -19.71 16.83 -16.85
CA LEU A 15 -18.60 16.38 -16.02
C LEU A 15 -17.23 16.71 -16.62
N SER A 16 -17.16 17.15 -17.87
CA SER A 16 -15.88 17.41 -18.55
C SER A 16 -15.37 18.85 -18.42
N THR A 17 -16.06 19.73 -17.72
CA THR A 17 -15.67 21.16 -17.62
C THR A 17 -15.02 21.55 -16.29
N SER A 18 -14.65 20.60 -15.44
CA SER A 18 -13.90 20.89 -14.20
C SER A 18 -12.57 20.13 -14.09
N ILE A 19 -11.96 19.76 -15.21
CA ILE A 19 -10.51 19.54 -15.21
C ILE A 19 -9.90 20.94 -15.33
N THR A 20 -9.92 21.68 -14.23
CA THR A 20 -8.99 22.81 -14.04
C THR A 20 -7.60 22.25 -14.31
N MET A 21 -6.92 22.79 -15.31
CA MET A 21 -5.51 22.59 -15.56
C MET A 21 -4.83 22.66 -14.20
N ALA A 22 -4.29 21.56 -13.73
CA ALA A 22 -3.48 21.55 -12.52
C ALA A 22 -2.37 22.56 -12.77
N ASP A 23 -2.29 23.60 -11.94
CA ASP A 23 -1.16 24.50 -11.90
C ASP A 23 0.09 23.62 -11.81
N GLU A 24 1.03 23.76 -12.76
CA GLU A 24 2.18 22.86 -12.90
C GLU A 24 3.01 22.73 -11.61
N ASN A 25 2.83 23.66 -10.66
CA ASN A 25 3.45 23.67 -9.34
C ASN A 25 2.53 23.24 -8.19
N ASN A 26 1.31 22.78 -8.44
CA ASN A 26 0.33 22.51 -7.39
C ASN A 26 0.18 21.02 -7.00
N TRP A 27 0.89 20.10 -7.67
CA TRP A 27 0.77 18.66 -7.44
C TRP A 27 1.23 18.22 -6.04
N THR A 28 2.06 19.02 -5.38
CA THR A 28 2.56 18.73 -4.04
C THR A 28 1.62 19.16 -2.92
N LYS A 29 0.67 20.10 -3.18
CA LYS A 29 -0.16 20.68 -2.14
C LYS A 29 -1.14 19.68 -1.56
N SER A 30 -1.22 19.65 -0.22
CA SER A 30 -2.21 18.88 0.50
C SER A 30 -3.55 19.63 0.58
N LEU A 31 -4.65 18.90 0.45
CA LEU A 31 -6.00 19.40 0.73
C LEU A 31 -6.27 19.54 2.24
N TRP A 32 -5.41 18.94 3.09
CA TRP A 32 -5.57 18.85 4.54
C TRP A 32 -4.58 19.72 5.33
N GLY A 33 -3.88 20.63 4.63
CA GLY A 33 -3.01 21.63 5.24
C GLY A 33 -1.54 21.23 5.37
N GLU A 34 -0.74 22.17 5.89
CA GLU A 34 0.73 22.12 5.89
C GLU A 34 1.34 21.01 6.74
N ASN A 35 0.61 20.54 7.74
CA ASN A 35 1.08 19.48 8.64
C ASN A 35 0.58 18.09 8.23
N ASP A 36 -0.09 17.99 7.09
CA ASP A 36 -0.59 16.70 6.61
C ASP A 36 0.57 15.80 6.17
N GLU A 37 0.54 14.58 6.65
CA GLU A 37 1.53 13.55 6.35
C GLU A 37 0.91 12.24 5.85
N ILE A 38 -0.42 12.19 5.70
CA ILE A 38 -1.15 10.97 5.38
C ILE A 38 -2.04 11.09 4.13
N GLY A 39 -2.17 12.29 3.55
CA GLY A 39 -2.86 12.52 2.29
C GLY A 39 -4.29 11.97 2.29
N ALA A 40 -4.66 11.20 1.29
CA ALA A 40 -6.00 10.64 1.15
C ALA A 40 -6.45 9.73 2.32
N ALA A 41 -5.53 9.26 3.17
CA ALA A 41 -5.89 8.54 4.38
C ALA A 41 -6.68 9.40 5.40
N ASN A 42 -6.66 10.72 5.26
CA ASN A 42 -7.55 11.63 5.99
C ASN A 42 -9.04 11.40 5.70
N LEU A 43 -9.38 10.69 4.63
CA LEU A 43 -10.76 10.30 4.32
C LEU A 43 -11.26 9.12 5.16
N MET A 44 -10.37 8.43 5.88
CA MET A 44 -10.78 7.32 6.74
C MET A 44 -11.63 7.82 7.89
N SER A 45 -12.78 7.17 8.11
CA SER A 45 -13.73 7.54 9.16
C SER A 45 -14.46 6.31 9.70
N ALA A 46 -15.09 6.47 10.87
CA ALA A 46 -15.93 5.42 11.44
C ALA A 46 -17.13 5.09 10.54
N ASP A 47 -17.69 6.09 9.85
CA ASP A 47 -18.83 5.87 8.97
C ASP A 47 -18.41 5.13 7.69
N LEU A 48 -17.26 5.47 7.10
CA LEU A 48 -16.70 4.70 5.99
C LEU A 48 -16.43 3.24 6.38
N THR A 49 -15.93 3.02 7.60
CA THR A 49 -15.71 1.67 8.13
C THR A 49 -17.01 0.89 8.26
N LYS A 50 -18.08 1.51 8.78
CA LYS A 50 -19.41 0.88 8.86
C LYS A 50 -19.99 0.56 7.48
N GLU A 51 -19.86 1.50 6.54
CA GLU A 51 -20.28 1.28 5.16
C GLU A 51 -19.53 0.08 4.54
N ALA A 52 -18.21 0.03 4.67
CA ALA A 52 -17.38 -1.06 4.17
C ALA A 52 -17.78 -2.41 4.80
N ALA A 53 -18.00 -2.47 6.10
CA ALA A 53 -18.45 -3.66 6.80
C ALA A 53 -19.82 -4.14 6.29
N GLY A 54 -20.71 -3.22 5.94
CA GLY A 54 -22.04 -3.52 5.37
C GLY A 54 -22.00 -4.19 3.99
N LEU A 55 -20.85 -4.15 3.30
CA LEU A 55 -20.65 -4.82 2.01
C LEU A 55 -20.43 -6.33 2.13
N VAL A 56 -20.07 -6.81 3.31
CA VAL A 56 -19.84 -8.24 3.55
C VAL A 56 -21.19 -8.98 3.50
N LYS A 57 -21.39 -9.81 2.48
CA LYS A 57 -22.63 -10.61 2.29
C LYS A 57 -22.41 -12.10 2.52
N GLU A 58 -21.30 -12.64 2.08
CA GLU A 58 -21.02 -14.07 2.10
C GLU A 58 -19.95 -14.46 3.12
N GLY A 59 -19.29 -13.49 3.76
CA GLY A 59 -18.21 -13.73 4.72
C GLY A 59 -16.96 -14.38 4.14
N LYS A 60 -16.80 -14.37 2.80
CA LYS A 60 -15.59 -14.91 2.15
C LYS A 60 -14.39 -14.05 2.44
N VAL A 61 -13.26 -14.70 2.71
CA VAL A 61 -11.97 -14.07 2.96
C VAL A 61 -10.99 -14.50 1.89
N TYR A 62 -10.24 -13.57 1.35
CA TYR A 62 -9.21 -13.80 0.34
C TYR A 62 -7.87 -13.32 0.86
N SER A 63 -6.86 -14.20 0.84
CA SER A 63 -5.48 -13.81 1.12
C SER A 63 -4.89 -13.16 -0.13
N LEU A 64 -4.43 -11.92 0.00
CA LEU A 64 -3.78 -11.16 -1.08
C LEU A 64 -2.27 -11.05 -0.88
N GLY A 65 -1.72 -11.58 0.22
CA GLY A 65 -0.29 -11.62 0.50
C GLY A 65 0.43 -12.68 -0.32
N LEU A 66 1.65 -12.38 -0.75
CA LEU A 66 2.58 -13.36 -1.27
C LEU A 66 3.32 -14.06 -0.11
N ILE A 67 3.68 -15.32 -0.30
CA ILE A 67 4.64 -15.99 0.59
C ILE A 67 6.00 -15.35 0.34
N LEU A 68 6.62 -14.86 1.41
CA LEU A 68 7.94 -14.25 1.35
C LEU A 68 9.00 -15.33 1.54
N ASP A 69 9.78 -15.58 0.51
CA ASP A 69 10.96 -16.43 0.54
C ASP A 69 12.08 -15.84 -0.34
N SER A 70 13.22 -16.47 -0.39
CA SER A 70 14.37 -16.00 -1.17
C SER A 70 14.15 -16.00 -2.69
N ASN A 71 13.06 -16.60 -3.18
CA ASN A 71 12.73 -16.69 -4.61
C ASN A 71 11.67 -15.68 -5.03
N VAL A 72 11.14 -14.88 -4.10
CA VAL A 72 10.15 -13.84 -4.42
C VAL A 72 10.75 -12.89 -5.46
N PRO A 73 10.05 -12.64 -6.59
CA PRO A 73 10.50 -11.68 -7.58
C PRO A 73 10.69 -10.30 -6.97
N ALA A 74 11.82 -9.67 -7.30
CA ALA A 74 12.14 -8.32 -6.83
C ALA A 74 12.98 -7.58 -7.88
N PHE A 75 12.82 -6.27 -7.95
CA PHE A 75 13.70 -5.44 -8.79
C PHE A 75 15.13 -5.41 -8.21
N PRO A 76 16.15 -5.71 -9.00
CA PRO A 76 17.53 -5.60 -8.54
C PRO A 76 17.87 -4.18 -8.03
N PRO A 77 18.70 -4.05 -7.01
CA PRO A 77 19.42 -5.09 -6.25
C PRO A 77 18.65 -5.72 -5.08
N ARG A 78 17.34 -5.52 -4.98
CA ARG A 78 16.53 -5.99 -3.86
C ARG A 78 16.60 -7.51 -3.74
N SER A 79 16.81 -7.98 -2.51
CA SER A 79 16.81 -9.40 -2.15
C SER A 79 16.33 -9.58 -0.73
N MET A 80 16.00 -10.82 -0.39
CA MET A 80 15.64 -11.19 0.97
C MET A 80 16.17 -12.57 1.32
N SER A 81 16.36 -12.83 2.60
CA SER A 81 16.61 -14.14 3.15
C SER A 81 15.91 -14.34 4.48
N VAL A 82 15.53 -15.57 4.76
CA VAL A 82 15.01 -16.00 6.06
C VAL A 82 15.91 -17.09 6.57
N THR A 83 16.33 -17.00 7.82
CA THR A 83 17.13 -18.00 8.51
C THR A 83 16.38 -18.47 9.74
N ILE A 84 16.13 -19.77 9.84
CA ILE A 84 15.48 -20.37 11.00
C ILE A 84 16.54 -20.71 12.04
N LEU A 85 16.36 -20.20 13.23
CA LEU A 85 17.16 -20.51 14.40
C LEU A 85 16.42 -21.51 15.29
N GLN A 86 17.15 -22.43 15.85
CA GLN A 86 16.60 -23.45 16.74
C GLN A 86 17.38 -23.51 18.07
N PRO A 87 17.44 -22.41 18.84
CA PRO A 87 18.29 -22.32 20.00
C PRO A 87 17.91 -23.34 21.11
N GLY A 88 16.61 -23.66 21.23
CA GLY A 88 16.12 -24.67 22.17
C GLY A 88 16.35 -26.13 21.76
N GLN A 89 16.90 -26.37 20.56
CA GLN A 89 17.11 -27.70 19.99
C GLN A 89 18.60 -28.09 19.90
N VAL A 90 19.50 -27.16 20.18
CA VAL A 90 20.93 -27.42 20.19
C VAL A 90 21.21 -28.52 21.25
N ASN A 91 21.84 -29.61 20.85
CA ASN A 91 22.09 -30.79 21.67
C ASN A 91 20.83 -31.49 22.21
N ASN A 92 19.67 -31.34 21.54
CA ASN A 92 18.39 -31.93 21.96
C ASN A 92 17.93 -31.53 23.36
N SER A 93 18.35 -30.39 23.85
CA SER A 93 17.99 -29.87 25.18
C SER A 93 16.90 -28.84 25.09
N GLY A 94 15.75 -29.13 25.69
CA GLY A 94 14.69 -28.11 25.88
C GLY A 94 15.08 -27.13 27.01
N LEU A 95 14.39 -25.97 27.02
CA LEU A 95 14.60 -24.90 27.98
C LEU A 95 13.78 -25.14 29.27
N GLY A 96 14.45 -25.03 30.40
CA GLY A 96 13.84 -25.05 31.73
C GLY A 96 13.12 -26.36 32.07
N PRO A 97 12.34 -26.36 33.18
CA PRO A 97 11.62 -27.55 33.66
C PRO A 97 10.58 -28.11 32.69
N THR A 98 9.99 -27.24 31.86
CA THR A 98 8.99 -27.61 30.86
C THR A 98 9.60 -28.18 29.58
N LYS A 99 10.91 -28.15 29.46
CA LYS A 99 11.65 -28.59 28.26
C LYS A 99 11.12 -27.97 26.98
N THR A 100 10.76 -26.69 27.05
CA THR A 100 10.24 -25.94 25.92
C THR A 100 11.26 -25.91 24.77
N THR A 101 10.79 -26.17 23.57
CA THR A 101 11.53 -25.99 22.31
C THR A 101 10.82 -24.98 21.42
N TYR A 102 11.58 -24.24 20.62
CA TYR A 102 11.01 -23.25 19.70
C TYR A 102 11.90 -23.05 18.49
N ASN A 103 11.32 -22.57 17.42
CA ASN A 103 12.02 -22.07 16.25
C ASN A 103 11.82 -20.56 16.20
N ASP A 104 12.87 -19.85 15.84
CA ASP A 104 12.85 -18.40 15.71
C ASP A 104 13.36 -18.00 14.32
N ASP A 105 12.95 -16.83 13.83
CA ASP A 105 13.23 -16.39 12.47
C ASP A 105 14.08 -15.12 12.47
N ILE A 106 15.12 -15.10 11.64
CA ILE A 106 15.79 -13.87 11.26
C ILE A 106 15.39 -13.55 9.82
N TYR A 107 14.80 -12.38 9.63
CA TYR A 107 14.54 -11.80 8.31
C TYR A 107 15.61 -10.75 7.98
N MET A 108 16.21 -10.88 6.81
CA MET A 108 17.10 -9.87 6.23
C MET A 108 16.63 -9.57 4.82
N GLY A 109 16.29 -8.29 4.54
CA GLY A 109 15.82 -7.94 3.21
C GLY A 109 15.25 -6.55 3.09
N TRP A 110 14.90 -6.20 1.86
CA TRP A 110 14.19 -4.96 1.57
C TRP A 110 12.72 -5.10 1.91
N LEU A 111 12.17 -4.16 2.68
CA LEU A 111 10.74 -4.13 3.03
C LEU A 111 9.83 -3.92 1.82
N GLY A 112 10.37 -3.44 0.70
CA GLY A 112 9.68 -3.26 -0.57
C GLY A 112 9.62 -4.53 -1.44
N ILE A 113 9.68 -5.73 -0.85
CA ILE A 113 9.53 -7.02 -1.53
C ILE A 113 8.18 -7.64 -1.16
N GLY A 114 7.46 -8.16 -2.17
CA GLY A 114 6.13 -8.73 -2.00
C GLY A 114 5.01 -7.69 -1.88
N SER A 115 3.93 -8.05 -1.19
CA SER A 115 2.79 -7.14 -0.97
C SER A 115 3.15 -6.10 0.08
N GLN A 116 3.02 -4.82 -0.27
CA GLN A 116 3.41 -3.70 0.58
C GLN A 116 2.49 -2.50 0.38
N ILE A 117 2.60 -1.54 1.26
CA ILE A 117 2.07 -0.19 1.11
C ILE A 117 3.16 0.81 1.49
N ASP A 118 3.33 1.83 0.67
CA ASP A 118 4.33 2.86 0.87
C ASP A 118 3.72 4.13 1.46
N GLY A 119 4.47 4.80 2.33
CA GLY A 119 4.13 6.12 2.81
C GLY A 119 4.46 7.20 1.79
N LEU A 120 3.95 8.42 2.02
CA LEU A 120 4.11 9.56 1.11
C LEU A 120 5.57 10.04 0.97
N GLY A 121 6.46 9.58 1.83
CA GLY A 121 7.91 9.83 1.75
C GLY A 121 8.70 8.83 0.91
N HIS A 122 8.02 7.84 0.26
CA HIS A 122 8.74 6.81 -0.50
C HIS A 122 9.16 7.28 -1.90
N ILE A 123 8.27 7.96 -2.63
CA ILE A 123 8.54 8.42 -4.00
C ILE A 123 8.38 9.93 -4.08
N GLY A 124 9.31 10.59 -4.72
CA GLY A 124 9.28 12.01 -5.04
C GLY A 124 9.74 12.26 -6.47
N VAL A 125 9.66 13.50 -6.91
CA VAL A 125 10.14 13.97 -8.20
C VAL A 125 11.19 15.05 -7.94
N ASP A 126 12.39 14.90 -8.50
CA ASP A 126 13.51 15.82 -8.32
C ASP A 126 13.77 16.17 -6.84
N HIS A 127 13.80 15.12 -5.98
CA HIS A 127 13.96 15.21 -4.53
C HIS A 127 12.82 15.92 -3.78
N VAL A 128 11.75 16.32 -4.46
CA VAL A 128 10.55 16.92 -3.87
C VAL A 128 9.50 15.83 -3.66
N TYR A 129 8.95 15.75 -2.46
CA TYR A 129 7.95 14.78 -2.03
C TYR A 129 6.62 15.45 -1.73
N TYR A 130 5.68 14.68 -1.20
CA TYR A 130 4.36 15.18 -0.83
C TYR A 130 4.44 16.50 -0.06
N TYR A 131 3.56 17.41 -0.40
CA TYR A 131 3.52 18.78 0.13
C TYR A 131 4.78 19.64 -0.13
N GLY A 132 5.64 19.25 -1.06
CA GLY A 132 6.84 20.03 -1.41
C GLY A 132 8.03 19.84 -0.46
N PHE A 133 7.97 18.87 0.48
CA PHE A 133 9.09 18.58 1.36
C PHE A 133 10.29 18.08 0.58
N GLN A 134 11.46 18.61 0.89
CA GLN A 134 12.72 18.13 0.33
C GLN A 134 13.17 16.86 1.05
N GLY A 135 13.61 15.85 0.28
CA GLY A 135 14.08 14.58 0.85
C GLY A 135 15.18 14.75 1.89
N SER A 136 16.09 15.70 1.67
CA SER A 136 17.18 16.05 2.60
C SER A 136 16.71 16.55 3.97
N GLU A 137 15.47 17.06 4.07
CA GLU A 137 14.92 17.59 5.32
C GLU A 137 14.39 16.50 6.25
N PHE A 138 13.93 15.37 5.70
CA PHE A 138 13.23 14.37 6.49
C PHE A 138 13.75 12.94 6.35
N ALA A 139 14.50 12.61 5.28
CA ALA A 139 15.02 11.26 5.09
C ALA A 139 16.39 11.11 5.76
N GLN A 140 16.45 10.24 6.76
CA GLN A 140 17.67 9.92 7.51
C GLN A 140 18.02 8.45 7.34
N ALA A 141 19.28 8.07 7.58
CA ALA A 141 19.74 6.69 7.45
C ALA A 141 19.02 5.72 8.41
N ASP A 142 18.52 6.21 9.52
CA ASP A 142 17.79 5.45 10.54
C ASP A 142 16.26 5.59 10.45
N GLY A 143 15.74 6.24 9.39
CA GLY A 143 14.31 6.36 9.13
C GLY A 143 13.86 7.74 8.65
N LEU A 144 12.59 7.81 8.32
CA LEU A 144 11.94 9.05 7.89
C LEU A 144 11.44 9.84 9.10
N ARG A 145 11.74 11.15 9.16
CA ARG A 145 11.24 12.06 10.21
C ARG A 145 9.84 12.57 9.91
N ARG A 146 9.42 12.51 8.65
CA ARG A 146 8.09 12.88 8.14
C ARG A 146 7.64 11.89 7.09
N LEU A 147 6.36 11.92 6.75
CA LEU A 147 5.74 11.18 5.65
C LEU A 147 5.91 9.64 5.72
N GLY A 148 6.27 9.12 6.91
CA GLY A 148 6.44 7.68 7.11
C GLY A 148 5.10 6.94 7.19
N ILE A 149 5.08 5.70 6.69
CA ILE A 149 3.86 4.87 6.67
C ILE A 149 3.26 4.63 8.06
N ALA A 150 4.04 4.67 9.12
CA ALA A 150 3.58 4.49 10.49
C ALA A 150 2.53 5.54 10.96
N LYS A 151 2.43 6.67 10.26
CA LYS A 151 1.42 7.70 10.54
C LYS A 151 0.07 7.43 9.89
N VAL A 152 0.05 6.60 8.85
CA VAL A 152 -1.18 6.24 8.14
C VAL A 152 -2.02 5.33 9.05
N PRO A 153 -3.30 5.68 9.32
CA PRO A 153 -4.18 4.83 10.12
C PRO A 153 -4.53 3.54 9.38
N PRO A 154 -5.09 2.54 10.07
CA PRO A 154 -5.65 1.37 9.41
C PRO A 154 -6.64 1.77 8.32
N ILE A 155 -6.48 1.19 7.14
CA ILE A 155 -7.34 1.47 5.98
C ILE A 155 -8.46 0.44 5.95
N VAL A 156 -9.69 0.90 6.20
CA VAL A 156 -10.90 0.07 6.08
C VAL A 156 -11.89 0.79 5.17
N ALA A 157 -12.02 0.29 3.95
CA ALA A 157 -12.84 0.92 2.92
C ALA A 157 -13.33 -0.14 1.92
N ARG A 158 -14.22 0.27 1.03
CA ARG A 158 -14.63 -0.55 -0.11
C ARG A 158 -13.46 -0.75 -1.07
N GLY A 159 -13.09 -2.00 -1.32
CA GLY A 159 -12.14 -2.37 -2.37
C GLY A 159 -12.81 -2.48 -3.74
N VAL A 160 -12.08 -2.13 -4.78
CA VAL A 160 -12.48 -2.33 -6.18
C VAL A 160 -11.39 -3.12 -6.89
N LEU A 161 -11.75 -4.31 -7.40
CA LEU A 161 -10.85 -5.09 -8.23
C LEU A 161 -10.95 -4.62 -9.68
N LEU A 162 -9.85 -4.10 -10.21
CA LEU A 162 -9.67 -3.82 -11.63
C LEU A 162 -8.92 -5.00 -12.26
N ASP A 163 -9.65 -5.99 -12.75
CA ASP A 163 -9.05 -7.20 -13.34
C ASP A 163 -8.53 -6.90 -14.76
N MET A 164 -7.39 -6.26 -14.82
CA MET A 164 -6.75 -5.86 -16.08
C MET A 164 -6.26 -7.07 -16.87
N ALA A 165 -5.80 -8.13 -16.20
CA ALA A 165 -5.39 -9.36 -16.85
C ALA A 165 -6.56 -9.98 -17.63
N LYS A 166 -7.73 -10.07 -17.02
CA LYS A 166 -8.96 -10.53 -17.68
C LYS A 166 -9.40 -9.58 -18.79
N TYR A 167 -9.34 -8.26 -18.55
CA TYR A 167 -9.74 -7.25 -19.53
C TYR A 167 -8.90 -7.35 -20.82
N PHE A 168 -7.58 -7.52 -20.71
CA PHE A 168 -6.69 -7.67 -21.84
C PHE A 168 -6.53 -9.12 -22.34
N GLY A 169 -7.15 -10.10 -21.69
CA GLY A 169 -7.05 -11.51 -22.04
C GLY A 169 -5.63 -12.08 -21.88
N LYS A 170 -4.85 -11.54 -20.93
CA LYS A 170 -3.45 -11.93 -20.68
C LYS A 170 -3.26 -12.30 -19.20
N PRO A 171 -2.46 -13.33 -18.90
CA PRO A 171 -2.21 -13.73 -17.51
C PRO A 171 -1.41 -12.69 -16.73
N MET A 172 -0.63 -11.86 -17.42
CA MET A 172 0.19 -10.80 -16.86
C MET A 172 0.33 -9.68 -17.89
N LEU A 173 0.34 -8.44 -17.43
CA LEU A 173 0.62 -7.29 -18.29
C LEU A 173 2.14 -7.13 -18.48
N PRO A 174 2.60 -6.62 -19.64
CA PRO A 174 4.00 -6.25 -19.81
C PRO A 174 4.37 -5.06 -18.92
N GLU A 175 5.66 -4.93 -18.65
CA GLU A 175 6.24 -3.75 -17.99
C GLU A 175 6.08 -2.50 -18.84
#